data_4a7c8a988e442417fc5496ca106ceaa9
#
_entry.id   4a7c8a988e442417fc5496ca106ceaa9
#
_cell.length_a   1.000
_cell.length_b   1.000
_cell.length_c   1.000
_cell.angle_alpha   90.00
_cell.angle_beta   90.00
_cell.angle_gamma   90.00
#
_symmetry.space_group_name_H-M   'P 1'
#
loop_
_entity.id
_entity.type
_entity.pdbx_description
1 polymer ?
#
loop_
_entity_poly.entity_id
_entity_poly.type
_entity_poly.pdbx_seq_one_letter_code
_entity_poly.pdbx_strand_id
1 'polypeptide(L)'
;MENLTMDKLVSHCKNTGIVYPGSDIYDGLANTWDYGPVGVELKNNIKKAWWKKFVQENKYNVGLDAAILMNPQTWVASGHLAGFSDPLMD
;
A
#
# COMPACT_ATOMS: atom_id res chain seq x y z
N MET A 1 6.61 10.15 24.20
CA MET A 1 6.06 8.86 23.69
C MET A 1 6.85 7.68 24.23
N GLU A 2 7.29 7.79 25.47
CA GLU A 2 8.20 6.80 26.05
C GLU A 2 7.61 5.40 26.17
N ASN A 3 6.28 5.29 26.27
CA ASN A 3 5.62 4.03 26.52
C ASN A 3 4.77 3.56 25.32
N LEU A 4 5.11 4.02 24.13
CA LEU A 4 4.40 3.61 22.93
C LEU A 4 4.79 2.18 22.56
N THR A 5 3.82 1.30 22.49
CA THR A 5 3.98 -0.06 22.02
C THR A 5 3.18 -0.23 20.72
N MET A 6 3.44 -1.33 20.01
CA MET A 6 2.67 -1.63 18.80
C MET A 6 1.17 -1.78 19.14
N ASP A 7 0.84 -2.42 20.26
CA ASP A 7 -0.55 -2.59 20.64
C ASP A 7 -1.24 -1.26 20.93
N LYS A 8 -0.55 -0.34 21.58
CA LYS A 8 -1.08 1.00 21.84
C LYS A 8 -1.27 1.78 20.55
N LEU A 9 -0.32 1.68 19.62
CA LEU A 9 -0.40 2.35 18.33
C LEU A 9 -1.60 1.83 17.53
N VAL A 10 -1.76 0.52 17.45
CA VAL A 10 -2.86 -0.11 16.72
C VAL A 10 -4.20 0.30 17.34
N SER A 11 -4.32 0.28 18.65
CA SER A 11 -5.55 0.72 19.33
C SER A 11 -5.89 2.17 19.01
N HIS A 12 -4.89 3.04 19.05
CA HIS A 12 -5.08 4.45 18.71
C HIS A 12 -5.55 4.61 17.28
N CYS A 13 -4.93 3.91 16.35
CA CYS A 13 -5.31 4.00 14.94
C CYS A 13 -6.73 3.51 14.68
N LYS A 14 -7.16 2.45 15.36
CA LYS A 14 -8.54 1.97 15.27
C LYS A 14 -9.52 3.00 15.83
N ASN A 15 -9.21 3.54 17.00
CA ASN A 15 -10.11 4.47 17.70
C ASN A 15 -10.27 5.80 16.98
N THR A 16 -9.27 6.22 16.21
CA THR A 16 -9.28 7.51 15.52
C THR A 16 -9.70 7.39 14.05
N GLY A 17 -10.05 6.21 13.57
CA GLY A 17 -10.49 6.04 12.18
C GLY A 17 -9.36 6.05 11.17
N ILE A 18 -8.15 5.68 11.59
CA ILE A 18 -7.01 5.61 10.69
C ILE A 18 -6.99 4.28 9.96
N VAL A 19 -7.11 3.17 10.68
CA VAL A 19 -7.15 1.83 10.09
C VAL A 19 -8.21 0.97 10.77
N TYR A 20 -8.70 -0.02 10.03
CA TYR A 20 -9.58 -1.07 10.52
C TYR A 20 -9.10 -2.40 9.97
N PRO A 21 -9.38 -3.52 10.65
CA PRO A 21 -9.11 -4.83 10.06
C PRO A 21 -9.85 -5.00 8.74
N GLY A 22 -9.18 -5.56 7.74
CA GLY A 22 -9.83 -5.85 6.47
C GLY A 22 -10.97 -6.82 6.65
N SER A 23 -12.08 -6.62 5.94
CA SER A 23 -13.29 -7.44 6.06
C SER A 23 -13.86 -7.46 7.49
N ASP A 24 -13.86 -6.32 8.15
CA ASP A 24 -14.23 -6.20 9.55
C ASP A 24 -15.64 -6.70 9.85
N ILE A 25 -16.58 -6.55 8.92
CA ILE A 25 -17.95 -7.05 9.09
C ILE A 25 -18.02 -8.58 9.16
N TYR A 26 -16.96 -9.26 8.78
CA TYR A 26 -16.85 -10.72 8.86
C TYR A 26 -15.76 -11.15 9.84
N ASP A 27 -15.66 -10.43 10.96
CA ASP A 27 -14.67 -10.67 12.03
C ASP A 27 -13.23 -10.34 11.64
N GLY A 28 -13.04 -9.65 10.51
CA GLY A 28 -11.73 -9.24 10.08
C GLY A 28 -10.92 -10.34 9.41
N LEU A 29 -9.76 -9.95 8.94
CA LEU A 29 -8.80 -10.86 8.33
C LEU A 29 -7.42 -10.52 8.89
N ALA A 30 -6.71 -11.54 9.37
CA ALA A 30 -5.41 -11.33 10.03
C ALA A 30 -4.42 -10.64 9.08
N ASN A 31 -3.71 -9.65 9.62
CA ASN A 31 -2.66 -8.90 8.91
C ASN A 31 -3.15 -8.18 7.64
N THR A 32 -4.45 -7.92 7.58
CA THR A 32 -5.04 -7.18 6.46
C THR A 32 -5.81 -5.99 7.03
N TRP A 33 -5.58 -4.82 6.46
CA TRP A 33 -6.11 -3.57 6.99
C TRP A 33 -6.73 -2.72 5.91
N ASP A 34 -7.80 -2.04 6.26
CA ASP A 34 -8.41 -1.01 5.44
C ASP A 34 -8.11 0.36 6.03
N TYR A 35 -7.95 1.36 5.19
CA TYR A 35 -7.82 2.73 5.66
C TYR A 35 -9.19 3.28 5.99
N GLY A 36 -9.33 3.87 7.19
CA GLY A 36 -10.52 4.59 7.57
C GLY A 36 -10.54 6.01 7.01
N PRO A 37 -11.56 6.79 7.36
CA PRO A 37 -11.71 8.16 6.84
C PRO A 37 -10.51 9.05 7.11
N VAL A 38 -9.88 8.92 8.27
CA VAL A 38 -8.69 9.70 8.61
C VAL A 38 -7.45 9.13 7.92
N GLY A 39 -7.35 7.80 7.88
CA GLY A 39 -6.19 7.12 7.30
C GLY A 39 -6.06 7.34 5.81
N VAL A 40 -7.16 7.37 5.06
CA VAL A 40 -7.09 7.59 3.62
C VAL A 40 -6.61 9.00 3.29
N GLU A 41 -6.97 9.99 4.12
CA GLU A 41 -6.46 11.35 3.94
C GLU A 41 -4.95 11.43 4.17
N LEU A 42 -4.48 10.77 5.22
CA LEU A 42 -3.04 10.68 5.49
C LEU A 42 -2.31 9.98 4.33
N LYS A 43 -2.84 8.86 3.88
CA LYS A 43 -2.27 8.11 2.75
C LYS A 43 -2.17 8.98 1.50
N ASN A 44 -3.24 9.67 1.16
CA ASN A 44 -3.28 10.50 -0.04
C ASN A 44 -2.33 11.70 0.08
N ASN A 45 -2.20 12.28 1.28
CA ASN A 45 -1.26 13.37 1.53
C ASN A 45 0.19 12.91 1.35
N ILE A 46 0.52 11.71 1.82
CA ILE A 46 1.85 11.14 1.63
C ILE A 46 2.13 10.89 0.15
N LYS A 47 1.17 10.32 -0.57
CA LYS A 47 1.30 10.11 -2.01
C LYS A 47 1.51 11.41 -2.77
N LYS A 48 0.74 12.44 -2.41
CA LYS A 48 0.84 13.76 -3.06
C LYS A 48 2.21 14.39 -2.81
N ALA A 49 2.71 14.31 -1.58
CA ALA A 49 4.03 14.85 -1.23
C ALA A 49 5.14 14.12 -1.98
N TRP A 50 5.04 12.79 -2.07
CA TRP A 50 5.99 11.98 -2.83
C TRP A 50 6.02 12.37 -4.30
N TRP A 51 4.83 12.48 -4.89
CA TRP A 51 4.67 12.85 -6.30
C TRP A 51 5.27 14.22 -6.58
N LYS A 52 4.95 15.19 -5.71
CA LYS A 52 5.48 16.54 -5.84
C LYS A 52 7.01 16.54 -5.81
N LYS A 53 7.59 15.87 -4.83
CA LYS A 53 9.04 15.89 -4.63
C LYS A 53 9.79 15.17 -5.75
N PHE A 54 9.34 14.01 -6.16
CA PHE A 54 10.11 13.16 -7.06
C PHE A 54 9.71 13.30 -8.53
N VAL A 55 8.54 13.83 -8.81
CA VAL A 55 8.07 14.01 -10.18
C VAL A 55 8.02 15.47 -10.56
N GLN A 56 7.21 16.26 -9.85
CA GLN A 56 6.95 17.65 -10.26
C GLN A 56 8.11 18.59 -10.01
N GLU A 57 8.86 18.40 -8.94
CA GLU A 57 10.01 19.25 -8.62
C GLU A 57 11.29 18.80 -9.32
N ASN A 58 11.25 17.72 -10.05
CA ASN A 58 12.41 17.19 -10.76
C ASN A 58 12.29 17.48 -12.24
N LYS A 59 13.28 18.19 -12.78
CA LYS A 59 13.21 18.74 -14.12
C LYS A 59 13.01 17.69 -15.23
N TYR A 60 13.56 16.50 -15.04
CA TYR A 60 13.60 15.49 -16.08
C TYR A 60 12.70 14.30 -15.82
N ASN A 61 11.92 14.34 -14.74
CA ASN A 61 11.02 13.24 -14.40
C ASN A 61 9.61 13.54 -14.87
N VAL A 62 8.95 12.51 -15.38
CA VAL A 62 7.54 12.56 -15.72
C VAL A 62 6.81 11.42 -15.03
N GLY A 63 5.52 11.60 -14.80
CA GLY A 63 4.71 10.59 -14.16
C GLY A 63 4.14 9.60 -15.16
N LEU A 64 3.98 8.36 -14.70
CA LEU A 64 3.31 7.31 -15.44
C LEU A 64 2.49 6.49 -14.45
N ASP A 65 1.26 6.22 -14.83
CA ASP A 65 0.38 5.37 -14.02
C ASP A 65 -0.06 4.19 -14.88
N ALA A 66 0.72 3.13 -14.85
CA ALA A 66 0.49 1.95 -15.67
C ALA A 66 -0.48 0.99 -15.00
N ALA A 67 -1.24 0.27 -15.81
CA ALA A 67 -2.17 -0.73 -15.31
C ALA A 67 -1.41 -1.92 -14.73
N ILE A 68 -2.02 -2.53 -13.71
CA ILE A 68 -1.50 -3.77 -13.12
C ILE A 68 -1.71 -4.93 -14.10
N LEU A 69 -2.86 -4.94 -14.76
CA LEU A 69 -3.15 -5.96 -15.76
C LEU A 69 -2.40 -5.64 -17.04
N MET A 70 -1.65 -6.60 -17.53
CA MET A 70 -0.76 -6.43 -18.66
C MET A 70 -0.86 -7.60 -19.62
N ASN A 71 -0.44 -7.37 -20.87
CA ASN A 71 -0.28 -8.46 -21.82
C ASN A 71 0.79 -9.42 -21.29
N PRO A 72 0.53 -10.74 -21.33
CA PRO A 72 1.51 -11.74 -20.86
C PRO A 72 2.89 -11.62 -21.50
N GLN A 73 2.98 -11.08 -22.70
CA GLN A 73 4.28 -10.87 -23.35
C GLN A 73 5.20 -9.95 -22.55
N THR A 74 4.64 -9.06 -21.74
CA THR A 74 5.40 -8.22 -20.84
C THR A 74 6.25 -9.06 -19.88
N TRP A 75 5.64 -10.11 -19.33
CA TRP A 75 6.32 -11.01 -18.40
C TRP A 75 7.30 -11.94 -19.10
N VAL A 76 7.01 -12.31 -20.35
CA VAL A 76 7.94 -13.07 -21.16
C VAL A 76 9.20 -12.25 -21.46
N ALA A 77 9.01 -10.99 -21.87
CA ALA A 77 10.13 -10.10 -22.21
C ALA A 77 11.01 -9.80 -21.01
N SER A 78 10.42 -9.67 -19.82
CA SER A 78 11.17 -9.44 -18.58
C SER A 78 11.78 -10.70 -17.97
N GLY A 79 11.40 -11.88 -18.48
CA GLY A 79 11.84 -13.16 -17.95
C GLY A 79 11.06 -13.65 -16.74
N HIS A 80 10.10 -12.88 -16.24
CA HIS A 80 9.38 -13.24 -15.03
C HIS A 80 8.46 -14.44 -15.22
N LEU A 81 7.80 -14.55 -16.37
CA LEU A 81 6.86 -15.65 -16.59
C LEU A 81 7.56 -17.00 -16.63
N ALA A 82 8.70 -17.09 -17.33
CA ALA A 82 9.44 -18.33 -17.45
C ALA A 82 10.28 -18.65 -16.21
N GLY A 83 10.80 -17.60 -15.54
CA GLY A 83 11.67 -17.76 -14.39
C GLY A 83 10.96 -17.71 -13.04
N PHE A 84 9.65 -17.46 -13.04
CA PHE A 84 8.91 -17.30 -11.78
C PHE A 84 8.62 -18.67 -11.18
N SER A 85 9.48 -19.07 -10.28
CA SER A 85 9.38 -20.37 -9.63
C SER A 85 9.18 -20.26 -8.12
N ASP A 86 8.72 -19.10 -7.66
CA ASP A 86 8.47 -18.93 -6.24
C ASP A 86 7.42 -19.93 -5.77
N PRO A 87 7.75 -20.76 -4.78
CA PRO A 87 6.76 -21.71 -4.28
C PRO A 87 5.61 -20.96 -3.61
N LEU A 88 4.41 -21.48 -3.82
CA LEU A 88 3.27 -21.00 -3.05
C LEU A 88 3.46 -21.47 -1.62
N MET A 89 3.68 -20.53 -0.75
CA MET A 89 3.80 -20.81 0.68
C MET A 89 2.41 -20.91 1.27
N ASP A 90 2.09 -22.10 1.72
CA ASP A 90 0.81 -22.35 2.41
C ASP A 90 0.84 -21.82 3.83
#